data_864f1a0d31185eda45d72d6b30c441c3
#
_entry.id   864f1a0d31185eda45d72d6b30c441c3
#
_cell.length_a   1.000
_cell.length_b   1.000
_cell.length_c   1.000
_cell.angle_alpha   90.00
_cell.angle_beta   90.00
_cell.angle_gamma   90.00
#
_symmetry.space_group_name_H-M   'P 1'
#
loop_
_entity.id
_entity.type
_entity.pdbx_description
1 polymer ?
#
loop_
_entity_poly.entity_id
_entity_poly.type
_entity_poly.pdbx_seq_one_letter_code
_entity_poly.pdbx_strand_id
1 'polypeptide(L)'
;MGKKKFVNPDNEKQSVEIEECKLDKKQEDFDSRSNRIPEVDEFYVDLGMQYRLAQVMNSKSKSFNNEIPIHIALMGHMGTGKDHDIEQFAAKLRFPYYRIPLSGEVRDVTLLGSVQLYGDGKGGTE
;
A
#
# COMPACT_ATOMS: atom_id res chain seq x y z
N MET A 1 2.57 -17.69 8.04
CA MET A 1 3.35 -17.44 6.86
C MET A 1 2.49 -17.57 5.67
N GLY A 2 2.04 -16.55 5.32
CA GLY A 2 0.91 -16.75 4.77
C GLY A 2 0.67 -16.20 3.43
N LYS A 3 0.02 -17.00 2.71
CA LYS A 3 -0.80 -16.57 1.58
C LYS A 3 -2.16 -16.19 2.11
N LYS A 4 -2.67 -15.05 1.70
CA LYS A 4 -4.04 -14.64 1.96
C LYS A 4 -4.89 -14.96 0.74
N LYS A 5 -6.04 -15.55 1.00
CA LYS A 5 -7.01 -15.92 -0.02
C LYS A 5 -8.09 -14.85 -0.14
N PHE A 6 -8.34 -14.45 -1.38
CA PHE A 6 -9.41 -13.51 -1.73
C PHE A 6 -10.41 -14.23 -2.61
N VAL A 7 -11.63 -14.32 -2.14
CA VAL A 7 -12.71 -15.06 -2.82
C VAL A 7 -13.58 -14.10 -3.61
N ASN A 8 -13.96 -14.51 -4.83
CA ASN A 8 -14.91 -13.75 -5.63
C ASN A 8 -16.32 -13.82 -4.98
N PRO A 9 -16.91 -12.67 -4.62
CA PRO A 9 -18.24 -12.64 -4.01
C PRO A 9 -19.36 -13.15 -4.93
N ASP A 10 -19.16 -13.06 -6.25
CA ASP A 10 -20.14 -13.52 -7.24
C ASP A 10 -19.97 -15.01 -7.59
N ASN A 11 -18.80 -15.57 -7.32
CA ASN A 11 -18.49 -16.97 -7.59
C ASN A 11 -17.45 -17.51 -6.60
N GLU A 12 -17.90 -18.19 -5.57
CA GLU A 12 -17.05 -18.71 -4.49
C GLU A 12 -15.99 -19.72 -4.95
N LYS A 13 -16.13 -20.28 -6.15
CA LYS A 13 -15.14 -21.18 -6.74
C LYS A 13 -13.91 -20.45 -7.29
N GLN A 14 -14.02 -19.16 -7.53
CA GLN A 14 -12.92 -18.32 -7.99
C GLN A 14 -12.26 -17.62 -6.81
N SER A 15 -10.97 -17.83 -6.67
CA SER A 15 -10.19 -17.19 -5.63
C SER A 15 -8.80 -16.85 -6.13
N VAL A 16 -8.18 -15.84 -5.50
CA VAL A 16 -6.81 -15.43 -5.76
C VAL A 16 -6.04 -15.49 -4.45
N GLU A 17 -4.85 -16.10 -4.48
CA GLU A 17 -3.94 -16.14 -3.34
C GLU A 17 -2.77 -15.18 -3.56
N ILE A 18 -2.49 -14.36 -2.58
CA ILE A 18 -1.37 -13.42 -2.58
C ILE A 18 -0.52 -13.64 -1.33
N GLU A 19 0.80 -13.64 -1.50
CA GLU A 19 1.72 -13.74 -0.38
C GLU A 19 1.73 -12.46 0.45
N GLU A 20 1.77 -12.63 1.78
CA GLU A 20 1.97 -11.52 2.70
C GLU A 20 3.38 -10.93 2.54
N CYS A 21 3.51 -9.65 2.80
CA CYS A 21 4.79 -9.00 2.88
C CYS A 21 5.59 -9.57 4.06
N LYS A 22 6.79 -10.07 3.76
CA LYS A 22 7.72 -10.54 4.78
C LYS A 22 8.70 -9.42 5.09
N LEU A 23 8.50 -8.78 6.22
CA LEU A 23 9.51 -7.89 6.80
C LEU A 23 10.42 -8.73 7.70
N ASP A 24 11.72 -8.68 7.45
CA ASP A 24 12.69 -9.32 8.33
C ASP A 24 12.62 -8.72 9.74
N LYS A 25 12.62 -9.56 10.75
CA LYS A 25 12.57 -9.11 12.15
C LYS A 25 13.70 -8.15 12.53
N LYS A 26 14.85 -8.29 11.87
CA LYS A 26 15.98 -7.37 12.04
C LYS A 26 15.75 -6.00 11.40
N GLN A 27 14.87 -5.92 10.42
CA GLN A 27 14.46 -4.66 9.81
C GLN A 27 13.28 -4.02 10.54
N GLU A 28 12.49 -4.80 11.26
CA GLU A 28 11.35 -4.29 12.04
C GLU A 28 11.81 -3.28 13.12
N ASP A 29 12.98 -3.50 13.73
CA ASP A 29 13.50 -2.61 14.78
C ASP A 29 14.04 -1.28 14.26
N PHE A 30 14.48 -1.23 13.01
CA PHE A 30 15.08 -0.04 12.41
C PHE A 30 14.25 0.57 11.28
N ASP A 31 13.27 -0.16 10.78
CA ASP A 31 12.51 0.25 9.62
C ASP A 31 11.16 0.84 10.03
N SER A 32 11.01 2.13 9.76
CA SER A 32 9.73 2.82 9.94
C SER A 32 8.58 2.20 9.12
N ARG A 33 8.88 1.27 8.22
CA ARG A 33 7.87 0.58 7.40
C ARG A 33 6.95 -0.31 8.23
N SER A 34 7.47 -0.97 9.27
CA SER A 34 6.64 -1.80 10.15
C SER A 34 5.55 -0.99 10.85
N ASN A 35 5.87 0.26 11.23
CA ASN A 35 4.94 1.18 11.86
C ASN A 35 3.89 1.75 10.87
N ARG A 36 4.06 1.50 9.59
CA ARG A 36 3.16 1.93 8.52
C ARG A 36 2.17 0.86 8.09
N ILE A 37 2.24 -0.32 8.67
CA ILE A 37 1.28 -1.39 8.40
C ILE A 37 -0.04 -1.03 9.09
N PRO A 38 -1.15 -0.90 8.35
CA PRO A 38 -2.42 -0.54 8.95
C PRO A 38 -2.95 -1.65 9.86
N GLU A 39 -3.75 -1.27 10.83
CA GLU A 39 -4.48 -2.23 11.67
C GLU A 39 -5.68 -2.80 10.91
N VAL A 40 -5.98 -4.06 11.19
CA VAL A 40 -7.15 -4.72 10.63
C VAL A 40 -8.40 -4.22 11.36
N ASP A 41 -9.36 -3.70 10.61
CA ASP A 41 -10.65 -3.29 11.12
C ASP A 41 -11.60 -4.49 11.14
N GLU A 42 -12.02 -4.92 12.32
CA GLU A 42 -12.95 -6.05 12.51
C GLU A 42 -14.35 -5.77 11.97
N PHE A 43 -14.72 -4.50 11.85
CA PHE A 43 -16.03 -4.07 11.36
C PHE A 43 -16.06 -3.81 9.85
N TYR A 44 -14.93 -3.96 9.19
CA TYR A 44 -14.86 -3.76 7.74
C TYR A 44 -15.63 -4.85 6.99
N VAL A 45 -16.52 -4.41 6.11
CA VAL A 45 -17.27 -5.29 5.23
C VAL A 45 -16.76 -5.14 3.80
N ASP A 46 -16.24 -6.23 3.24
CA ASP A 46 -15.80 -6.29 1.86
C ASP A 46 -16.98 -6.49 0.91
N LEU A 47 -17.17 -5.53 0.01
CA LEU A 47 -18.19 -5.58 -1.05
C LEU A 47 -17.63 -6.09 -2.41
N GLY A 48 -16.51 -6.80 -2.40
CA GLY A 48 -15.88 -7.36 -3.58
C GLY A 48 -14.67 -6.59 -4.09
N MET A 49 -14.33 -5.46 -3.48
CA MET A 49 -13.16 -4.66 -3.87
C MET A 49 -11.85 -5.39 -3.59
N GLN A 50 -11.77 -6.13 -2.49
CA GLN A 50 -10.58 -6.90 -2.11
C GLN A 50 -10.20 -7.94 -3.17
N TYR A 51 -11.17 -8.65 -3.68
CA TYR A 51 -10.93 -9.63 -4.75
C TYR A 51 -10.45 -8.96 -6.04
N ARG A 52 -11.03 -7.83 -6.42
CA ARG A 52 -10.62 -7.08 -7.61
C ARG A 52 -9.19 -6.55 -7.51
N LEU A 53 -8.81 -6.01 -6.35
CA LEU A 53 -7.44 -5.58 -6.09
C LEU A 53 -6.46 -6.75 -6.15
N ALA A 54 -6.83 -7.88 -5.59
CA ALA A 54 -6.03 -9.11 -5.63
C ALA A 54 -5.84 -9.65 -7.05
N GLN A 55 -6.88 -9.62 -7.88
CA GLN A 55 -6.78 -10.01 -9.29
C GLN A 55 -5.78 -9.14 -10.05
N VAL A 56 -5.84 -7.83 -9.87
CA VAL A 56 -4.93 -6.89 -10.54
C VAL A 56 -3.49 -7.15 -10.13
N MET A 57 -3.22 -7.34 -8.85
CA MET A 57 -1.88 -7.67 -8.36
C MET A 57 -1.37 -8.99 -8.93
N ASN A 58 -2.19 -10.02 -8.90
CA ASN A 58 -1.81 -11.35 -9.37
C ASN A 58 -1.57 -11.39 -10.89
N SER A 59 -2.37 -10.68 -11.67
CA SER A 59 -2.23 -10.65 -13.12
C SER A 59 -0.91 -10.01 -13.57
N LYS A 60 -0.49 -8.95 -12.91
CA LYS A 60 0.76 -8.27 -13.25
C LYS A 60 2.00 -9.02 -12.80
N SER A 61 1.96 -9.74 -11.70
CA SER A 61 3.10 -10.53 -11.25
C SER A 61 3.47 -11.66 -12.21
N LYS A 62 2.54 -12.07 -13.07
CA LYS A 62 2.77 -13.11 -14.08
C LYS A 62 3.27 -12.56 -15.43
N SER A 63 2.97 -11.30 -15.74
CA SER A 63 3.20 -10.74 -17.08
C SER A 63 4.50 -9.96 -17.23
N PHE A 64 5.05 -9.45 -16.15
CA PHE A 64 6.25 -8.62 -16.18
C PHE A 64 7.12 -8.94 -14.98
N ASN A 65 8.42 -9.01 -15.18
CA ASN A 65 9.45 -9.33 -14.18
C ASN A 65 9.45 -8.37 -12.97
N ASN A 66 8.38 -8.25 -12.21
CA ASN A 66 8.24 -7.50 -10.95
C ASN A 66 8.82 -6.06 -10.91
N GLU A 67 9.29 -5.53 -12.05
CA GLU A 67 10.00 -4.26 -12.13
C GLU A 67 9.08 -3.05 -12.35
N ILE A 68 7.84 -3.30 -12.79
CA ILE A 68 6.90 -2.21 -13.08
C ILE A 68 5.89 -2.09 -11.96
N PRO A 69 5.84 -0.93 -11.27
CA PRO A 69 4.86 -0.71 -10.23
C PRO A 69 3.42 -0.76 -10.78
N ILE A 70 2.52 -1.27 -9.96
CA ILE A 70 1.10 -1.34 -10.28
C ILE A 70 0.45 -0.01 -9.92
N HIS A 71 -0.17 0.62 -10.90
CA HIS A 71 -0.96 1.82 -10.71
C HIS A 71 -2.45 1.50 -10.81
N ILE A 72 -3.20 1.85 -9.79
CA ILE A 72 -4.65 1.62 -9.72
C ILE A 72 -5.34 2.95 -9.45
N ALA A 73 -6.37 3.28 -10.22
CA ALA A 73 -7.24 4.41 -9.97
C ALA A 73 -8.62 3.93 -9.51
N LEU A 74 -9.05 4.38 -8.34
CA LEU A 74 -10.38 4.14 -7.83
C LEU A 74 -11.24 5.39 -8.01
N MET A 75 -12.34 5.26 -8.74
CA MET A 75 -13.28 6.34 -9.00
C MET A 75 -14.62 6.03 -8.37
N GLY A 76 -15.24 7.03 -7.77
CA GLY A 76 -16.55 6.88 -7.14
C GLY A 76 -16.90 8.10 -6.29
N HIS A 77 -18.14 8.13 -5.80
CA HIS A 77 -18.60 9.20 -4.96
C HIS A 77 -17.83 9.31 -3.64
N MET A 78 -17.83 10.51 -3.06
CA MET A 78 -17.27 10.74 -1.74
C MET A 78 -17.99 9.87 -0.69
N GLY A 79 -17.26 9.39 0.30
CA GLY A 79 -17.84 8.61 1.40
C GLY A 79 -18.17 7.16 1.08
N THR A 80 -17.76 6.63 -0.07
CA THR A 80 -18.00 5.21 -0.43
C THR A 80 -16.96 4.24 0.13
N GLY A 81 -16.01 4.73 0.92
CA GLY A 81 -14.99 3.88 1.57
C GLY A 81 -13.84 3.45 0.69
N LYS A 82 -13.55 4.15 -0.42
CA LYS A 82 -12.44 3.82 -1.33
C LYS A 82 -11.10 3.75 -0.63
N ASP A 83 -10.78 4.73 0.19
CA ASP A 83 -9.51 4.77 0.94
C ASP A 83 -9.43 3.63 1.96
N HIS A 84 -10.55 3.35 2.62
CA HIS A 84 -10.63 2.29 3.62
C HIS A 84 -10.47 0.90 3.00
N ASP A 85 -11.01 0.68 1.80
CA ASP A 85 -10.82 -0.57 1.06
C ASP A 85 -9.34 -0.85 0.77
N ILE A 86 -8.58 0.16 0.34
CA ILE A 86 -7.16 0.03 0.08
C ILE A 86 -6.37 -0.18 1.37
N GLU A 87 -6.70 0.57 2.41
CA GLU A 87 -6.07 0.46 3.71
C GLU A 87 -6.23 -0.96 4.29
N GLN A 88 -7.44 -1.50 4.25
CA GLN A 88 -7.72 -2.86 4.72
C GLN A 88 -7.09 -3.94 3.84
N PHE A 89 -6.95 -3.69 2.54
CA PHE A 89 -6.21 -4.58 1.66
C PHE A 89 -4.73 -4.63 2.05
N ALA A 90 -4.11 -3.50 2.31
CA ALA A 90 -2.74 -3.42 2.80
C ALA A 90 -2.58 -4.09 4.17
N ALA A 91 -3.53 -3.87 5.09
CA ALA A 91 -3.53 -4.49 6.42
C ALA A 91 -3.59 -6.01 6.33
N LYS A 92 -4.45 -6.55 5.47
CA LYS A 92 -4.60 -7.99 5.28
C LYS A 92 -3.33 -8.66 4.74
N LEU A 93 -2.61 -7.99 3.86
CA LEU A 93 -1.36 -8.46 3.27
C LEU A 93 -0.12 -8.03 4.05
N ARG A 94 -0.29 -7.26 5.13
CA ARG A 94 0.80 -6.71 5.93
C ARG A 94 1.79 -5.86 5.13
N PHE A 95 1.27 -5.10 4.15
CA PHE A 95 2.06 -4.13 3.41
C PHE A 95 2.08 -2.78 4.11
N PRO A 96 3.22 -2.07 4.11
CA PRO A 96 3.27 -0.68 4.53
C PRO A 96 2.36 0.19 3.67
N TYR A 97 1.58 1.04 4.31
CA TYR A 97 0.63 1.93 3.65
C TYR A 97 1.04 3.39 3.85
N TYR A 98 1.17 4.11 2.74
CA TYR A 98 1.53 5.52 2.74
C TYR A 98 0.39 6.31 2.09
N ARG A 99 -0.18 7.23 2.84
CA ARG A 99 -1.23 8.11 2.35
C ARG A 99 -0.69 9.50 2.11
N ILE A 100 -0.84 9.98 0.90
CA ILE A 100 -0.43 11.34 0.50
C ILE A 100 -1.68 12.07 0.02
N PRO A 101 -2.27 12.96 0.83
CA PRO A 101 -3.42 13.75 0.41
C PRO A 101 -2.96 14.77 -0.64
N LEU A 102 -3.55 14.73 -1.82
CA LEU A 102 -3.30 15.69 -2.88
C LEU A 102 -4.38 16.77 -2.83
N SER A 103 -3.97 17.99 -2.52
CA SER A 103 -4.79 19.19 -2.60
C SER A 103 -4.17 20.15 -3.59
N GLY A 104 -4.88 21.22 -3.96
CA GLY A 104 -4.34 22.24 -4.87
C GLY A 104 -3.10 22.97 -4.35
N GLU A 105 -2.76 22.80 -3.07
CA GLU A 105 -1.60 23.42 -2.42
C GLU A 105 -0.41 22.46 -2.27
N VAL A 106 -0.51 21.24 -2.76
CA VAL A 106 0.61 20.28 -2.67
C VAL A 106 1.75 20.75 -3.57
N ARG A 107 2.89 20.99 -2.97
CA ARG A 107 4.11 21.39 -3.67
C ARG A 107 4.98 20.17 -3.95
N ASP A 108 5.86 20.31 -4.93
CA ASP A 108 6.84 19.30 -5.32
C ASP A 108 7.65 18.77 -4.12
N VAL A 109 7.98 19.66 -3.19
CA VAL A 109 8.70 19.36 -1.95
C VAL A 109 7.95 18.33 -1.09
N THR A 110 6.62 18.35 -1.09
CA THR A 110 5.80 17.40 -0.32
C THR A 110 5.87 15.99 -0.91
N LEU A 111 5.98 15.88 -2.22
CA LEU A 111 6.03 14.61 -2.93
C LEU A 111 7.45 14.05 -3.07
N LEU A 112 8.40 14.91 -3.38
CA LEU A 112 9.78 14.52 -3.70
C LEU A 112 10.75 14.68 -2.53
N GLY A 113 10.32 15.33 -1.47
CA GLY A 113 11.18 15.72 -0.37
C GLY A 113 12.02 16.96 -0.66
N SER A 114 12.73 17.45 0.34
CA SER A 114 13.64 18.58 0.21
C SER A 114 15.07 18.18 0.52
N VAL A 115 16.00 18.73 -0.22
CA VAL A 115 17.43 18.63 0.12
C VAL A 115 17.72 19.56 1.28
N GLN A 116 18.15 19.00 2.41
CA GLN A 116 18.63 19.79 3.54
C GLN A 116 20.17 19.85 3.50
N LEU A 117 20.68 21.05 3.45
CA LEU A 117 22.12 21.28 3.58
C LEU A 117 22.46 21.34 5.06
N TYR A 118 23.18 20.35 5.53
CA TYR A 118 23.73 20.36 6.88
C TYR A 118 25.08 21.03 6.84
N GLY A 119 25.18 22.21 7.48
CA GLY A 119 26.49 22.84 7.74
C GLY A 119 27.23 22.05 8.82
N ASP A 120 28.50 21.78 8.58
CA ASP A 120 29.38 21.07 9.54
C ASP A 120 29.83 21.95 10.71
N GLY A 121 29.27 23.12 10.84
CA GLY A 121 29.62 24.10 11.89
C GLY A 121 30.97 24.77 11.73
N LYS A 122 31.72 24.52 10.66
CA LYS A 122 33.04 25.09 10.39
C LYS A 122 33.03 26.19 9.32
N GLY A 123 31.87 26.74 9.02
CA GLY A 123 31.75 27.93 8.17
C GLY A 123 32.02 27.71 6.68
N GLY A 124 32.05 26.47 6.25
CA GLY A 124 32.14 26.10 4.82
C GLY A 124 30.78 25.69 4.28
N THR A 125 30.23 26.47 3.36
CA THR A 125 29.17 26.00 2.49
C THR A 125 29.82 25.26 1.34
N GLU A 126 29.76 23.96 1.38
CA GLU A 126 30.01 23.15 0.20
C GLU A 126 28.70 22.78 -0.48
#